data_836a3df885710e8a0e0faa9b9563f67a
#
_entry.id   836a3df885710e8a0e0faa9b9563f67a
#
_cell.length_a   1.000
_cell.length_b   1.000
_cell.length_c   1.000
_cell.angle_alpha   90.00
_cell.angle_beta   90.00
_cell.angle_gamma   90.00
#
_symmetry.space_group_name_H-M   'P 1'
#
loop_
_entity.id
_entity.type
_entity.pdbx_description
1 polymer ?
#
loop_
_entity_poly.entity_id
_entity_poly.type
_entity_poly.pdbx_seq_one_letter_code
_entity_poly.pdbx_strand_id
1 'polypeptide(L)'
;MRNPPSLWSFVQDDDHAPPPGSEGRSSYLRWLFFAVTELAPTVLEAMIAAERRDEAALATARQSFEAHACVLERALAHASHLLGEVQTAADVKVGAIITWAQSLDLGLVEAHPLLAEYARRVLDRDV
;
A
#
# COMPACT_ATOMS: atom_id res chain seq x y z
N MET A 1 28.79 -7.37 -16.49
CA MET A 1 28.10 -8.22 -15.61
C MET A 1 27.25 -7.47 -14.60
N ARG A 2 26.06 -7.99 -14.37
CA ARG A 2 25.15 -7.35 -13.50
C ARG A 2 25.20 -7.89 -12.12
N ASN A 3 25.14 -7.02 -11.15
CA ASN A 3 24.98 -7.44 -9.77
C ASN A 3 23.58 -8.01 -9.57
N PRO A 4 23.41 -8.95 -8.64
CA PRO A 4 22.07 -9.40 -8.31
C PRO A 4 21.24 -8.23 -7.80
N PRO A 5 19.96 -8.23 -8.12
CA PRO A 5 19.12 -7.14 -7.62
C PRO A 5 19.06 -7.19 -6.10
N SER A 6 19.22 -6.05 -5.50
CA SER A 6 19.02 -5.89 -4.07
C SER A 6 17.68 -5.19 -3.89
N LEU A 7 17.22 -5.13 -2.66
CA LEU A 7 16.02 -4.39 -2.36
C LEU A 7 16.18 -2.93 -2.76
N TRP A 8 17.37 -2.40 -2.56
CA TRP A 8 17.66 -1.04 -2.94
C TRP A 8 17.57 -0.84 -4.45
N SER A 9 18.14 -1.75 -5.22
CA SER A 9 18.08 -1.67 -6.66
C SER A 9 16.65 -1.76 -7.17
N PHE A 10 15.85 -2.61 -6.54
CA PHE A 10 14.47 -2.78 -6.93
C PHE A 10 13.69 -1.48 -6.73
N VAL A 11 13.94 -0.78 -5.65
CA VAL A 11 13.26 0.46 -5.34
C VAL A 11 13.70 1.59 -6.27
N GLN A 12 14.98 1.63 -6.58
CA GLN A 12 15.53 2.70 -7.39
C GLN A 12 15.41 2.51 -8.87
N ASP A 13 15.29 1.28 -9.28
CA ASP A 13 15.43 0.94 -10.66
C ASP A 13 14.25 1.39 -11.43
N ASP A 14 14.56 2.02 -12.54
CA ASP A 14 13.70 2.05 -13.63
C ASP A 14 12.55 3.02 -13.60
N ASP A 15 11.64 2.74 -14.43
CA ASP A 15 10.57 3.62 -14.84
C ASP A 15 9.52 3.82 -13.77
N HIS A 16 9.59 3.03 -12.69
CA HIS A 16 8.54 3.04 -11.68
C HIS A 16 8.91 3.85 -10.45
N ALA A 17 10.04 4.54 -10.49
CA ALA A 17 10.46 5.38 -9.38
C ALA A 17 10.90 6.73 -9.90
N PRO A 18 10.54 7.83 -9.20
CA PRO A 18 11.05 9.15 -9.59
C PRO A 18 12.56 9.20 -9.43
N PRO A 19 13.24 9.93 -10.30
CA PRO A 19 14.70 10.02 -10.24
C PRO A 19 15.18 10.62 -8.91
N PRO A 20 16.35 10.23 -8.45
CA PRO A 20 16.93 10.86 -7.29
C PRO A 20 17.05 12.37 -7.50
N GLY A 21 16.72 13.13 -6.48
CA GLY A 21 16.79 14.58 -6.56
C GLY A 21 15.56 15.26 -7.12
N SER A 22 14.61 14.49 -7.68
CA SER A 22 13.39 15.09 -8.20
C SER A 22 12.42 15.37 -7.05
N GLU A 23 11.47 16.26 -7.31
CA GLU A 23 10.47 16.59 -6.30
C GLU A 23 9.63 15.40 -5.90
N GLY A 24 9.35 14.53 -6.85
CA GLY A 24 8.52 13.36 -6.58
C GLY A 24 9.23 12.31 -5.74
N ARG A 25 10.55 12.37 -5.67
CA ARG A 25 11.32 11.34 -4.96
C ARG A 25 10.98 11.28 -3.48
N SER A 26 10.87 12.43 -2.85
CA SER A 26 10.57 12.49 -1.44
C SER A 26 9.19 11.91 -1.13
N SER A 27 8.20 12.27 -1.93
CA SER A 27 6.86 11.73 -1.77
C SER A 27 6.82 10.23 -2.03
N TYR A 28 7.55 9.78 -3.05
CA TYR A 28 7.64 8.38 -3.38
C TYR A 28 8.17 7.56 -2.20
N LEU A 29 9.29 8.01 -1.62
CA LEU A 29 9.87 7.30 -0.50
C LEU A 29 8.95 7.33 0.73
N ARG A 30 8.25 8.44 0.92
CA ARG A 30 7.33 8.55 2.03
C ARG A 30 6.18 7.55 1.91
N TRP A 31 5.66 7.36 0.70
CA TRP A 31 4.59 6.38 0.50
C TRP A 31 5.10 4.95 0.66
N LEU A 32 6.34 4.66 0.21
CA LEU A 32 6.92 3.35 0.44
C LEU A 32 7.08 3.06 1.92
N PHE A 33 7.59 4.05 2.68
CA PHE A 33 7.72 3.90 4.12
C PHE A 33 6.36 3.68 4.78
N PHE A 34 5.38 4.47 4.38
CA PHE A 34 4.04 4.31 4.92
C PHE A 34 3.54 2.89 4.70
N ALA A 35 3.75 2.37 3.50
CA ALA A 35 3.28 1.03 3.17
C ALA A 35 3.91 -0.05 4.06
N VAL A 36 5.23 0.02 4.26
CA VAL A 36 5.92 -1.06 4.97
C VAL A 36 5.95 -0.86 6.49
N THR A 37 5.85 0.37 6.97
CA THR A 37 5.94 0.62 8.41
C THR A 37 4.60 0.86 9.07
N GLU A 38 3.57 1.23 8.29
CA GLU A 38 2.26 1.53 8.86
C GLU A 38 1.19 0.60 8.33
N LEU A 39 1.06 0.51 7.02
CA LEU A 39 -0.06 -0.22 6.44
C LEU A 39 0.09 -1.74 6.58
N ALA A 40 1.21 -2.29 6.14
CA ALA A 40 1.41 -3.73 6.19
C ALA A 40 1.38 -4.28 7.62
N PRO A 41 2.04 -3.64 8.60
CA PRO A 41 1.96 -4.13 9.97
C PRO A 41 0.55 -4.15 10.53
N THR A 42 -0.29 -3.19 10.14
CA THR A 42 -1.67 -3.15 10.59
C THR A 42 -2.45 -4.35 10.06
N VAL A 43 -2.24 -4.70 8.79
CA VAL A 43 -2.90 -5.86 8.20
C VAL A 43 -2.43 -7.13 8.89
N LEU A 44 -1.13 -7.23 9.18
CA LEU A 44 -0.59 -8.38 9.89
C LEU A 44 -1.19 -8.50 11.28
N GLU A 45 -1.32 -7.38 11.99
CA GLU A 45 -1.92 -7.39 13.32
C GLU A 45 -3.36 -7.87 13.27
N ALA A 46 -4.11 -7.44 12.26
CA ALA A 46 -5.48 -7.89 12.10
C ALA A 46 -5.53 -9.40 11.86
N MET A 47 -4.64 -9.90 11.02
CA MET A 47 -4.58 -11.32 10.72
C MET A 47 -4.28 -12.13 11.99
N ILE A 48 -3.28 -11.71 12.75
CA ILE A 48 -2.90 -12.42 13.95
C ILE A 48 -4.02 -12.37 15.00
N ALA A 49 -4.63 -11.19 15.15
CA ALA A 49 -5.74 -11.05 16.11
C ALA A 49 -6.89 -11.97 15.75
N ALA A 50 -7.19 -12.07 14.46
CA ALA A 50 -8.27 -12.95 14.02
C ALA A 50 -7.94 -14.41 14.27
N GLU A 51 -6.70 -14.82 14.02
CA GLU A 51 -6.28 -16.20 14.26
C GLU A 51 -6.34 -16.57 15.74
N ARG A 52 -6.04 -15.61 16.60
CA ARG A 52 -6.08 -15.82 18.03
C ARG A 52 -7.45 -15.59 18.64
N ARG A 53 -8.39 -15.17 17.81
CA ARG A 53 -9.74 -14.83 18.26
C ARG A 53 -9.74 -13.78 19.35
N ASP A 54 -8.82 -12.84 19.22
CA ASP A 54 -8.69 -11.72 20.14
C ASP A 54 -9.47 -10.56 19.58
N GLU A 55 -10.72 -10.42 20.02
CA GLU A 55 -11.62 -9.44 19.43
C GLU A 55 -11.21 -8.01 19.75
N ALA A 56 -10.65 -7.78 20.93
CA ALA A 56 -10.20 -6.43 21.26
C ALA A 56 -9.03 -6.00 20.39
N ALA A 57 -8.08 -6.91 20.16
CA ALA A 57 -6.94 -6.62 19.31
C ALA A 57 -7.39 -6.43 17.87
N LEU A 58 -8.35 -7.21 17.41
CA LEU A 58 -8.87 -7.07 16.06
C LEU A 58 -9.57 -5.72 15.88
N ALA A 59 -10.35 -5.31 16.89
CA ALA A 59 -11.01 -4.01 16.82
C ALA A 59 -9.98 -2.88 16.72
N THR A 60 -8.91 -2.98 17.49
CA THR A 60 -7.84 -1.97 17.45
C THR A 60 -7.18 -1.95 16.07
N ALA A 61 -6.89 -3.11 15.51
CA ALA A 61 -6.29 -3.19 14.19
C ALA A 61 -7.22 -2.63 13.12
N ARG A 62 -8.53 -2.89 13.25
CA ARG A 62 -9.49 -2.32 12.31
C ARG A 62 -9.50 -0.80 12.36
N GLN A 63 -9.43 -0.23 13.55
CA GLN A 63 -9.38 1.22 13.69
C GLN A 63 -8.13 1.80 13.07
N SER A 64 -7.00 1.14 13.26
CA SER A 64 -5.75 1.60 12.65
C SER A 64 -5.81 1.51 11.12
N PHE A 65 -6.37 0.42 10.61
CA PHE A 65 -6.52 0.29 9.17
C PHE A 65 -7.44 1.37 8.62
N GLU A 66 -8.51 1.67 9.34
CA GLU A 66 -9.44 2.70 8.91
C GLU A 66 -8.74 4.05 8.79
N ALA A 67 -7.89 4.38 9.74
CA ALA A 67 -7.15 5.63 9.70
C ALA A 67 -6.21 5.67 8.49
N HIS A 68 -5.54 4.56 8.22
CA HIS A 68 -4.63 4.48 7.06
C HIS A 68 -5.41 4.53 5.75
N ALA A 69 -6.57 3.89 5.71
CA ALA A 69 -7.41 3.92 4.52
C ALA A 69 -7.85 5.35 4.20
N CYS A 70 -8.17 6.12 5.23
CA CYS A 70 -8.55 7.51 5.01
C CYS A 70 -7.41 8.34 4.44
N VAL A 71 -6.17 8.08 4.89
CA VAL A 71 -5.01 8.76 4.34
C VAL A 71 -4.86 8.46 2.86
N LEU A 72 -5.01 7.18 2.50
CA LEU A 72 -4.91 6.76 1.11
C LEU A 72 -6.03 7.35 0.25
N GLU A 73 -7.25 7.32 0.77
CA GLU A 73 -8.38 7.85 0.02
C GLU A 73 -8.22 9.33 -0.25
N ARG A 74 -7.68 10.05 0.72
CA ARG A 74 -7.44 11.47 0.56
C ARG A 74 -6.43 11.72 -0.55
N ALA A 75 -5.37 10.93 -0.60
CA ALA A 75 -4.37 11.05 -1.64
C ALA A 75 -4.93 10.72 -3.02
N LEU A 76 -5.87 9.79 -3.08
CA LEU A 76 -6.44 9.33 -4.35
C LEU A 76 -7.69 10.08 -4.76
N ALA A 77 -8.12 11.06 -3.96
CA ALA A 77 -9.34 11.80 -4.26
C ALA A 77 -9.22 12.65 -5.51
N HIS A 78 -8.02 13.12 -5.80
CA HIS A 78 -7.81 14.04 -6.90
C HIS A 78 -6.78 13.55 -7.91
N ALA A 79 -6.36 12.29 -7.79
CA ALA A 79 -5.38 11.73 -8.70
C ALA A 79 -5.61 10.24 -8.82
N SER A 80 -5.18 9.66 -9.92
CA SER A 80 -5.37 8.23 -10.16
C SER A 80 -4.36 7.38 -9.40
N HIS A 81 -3.25 7.97 -8.99
CA HIS A 81 -2.17 7.25 -8.29
C HIS A 81 -1.65 8.12 -7.16
N LEU A 82 -0.81 7.52 -6.32
CA LEU A 82 -0.33 8.19 -5.11
C LEU A 82 0.51 9.43 -5.41
N LEU A 83 1.25 9.40 -6.49
CA LEU A 83 2.09 10.54 -6.88
C LEU A 83 1.50 11.34 -8.03
N GLY A 84 0.26 11.11 -8.41
CA GLY A 84 -0.40 11.86 -9.46
C GLY A 84 -0.94 10.96 -10.54
N GLU A 85 -0.59 11.26 -11.79
CA GLU A 85 -1.14 10.52 -12.92
C GLU A 85 -0.32 9.30 -13.30
N VAL A 86 0.91 9.20 -12.80
CA VAL A 86 1.82 8.14 -13.20
C VAL A 86 1.95 7.11 -12.10
N GLN A 87 1.81 5.84 -12.48
CA GLN A 87 1.97 4.74 -11.54
C GLN A 87 3.43 4.55 -11.18
N THR A 88 3.71 4.37 -9.89
CA THR A 88 5.05 4.08 -9.42
C THR A 88 5.04 2.76 -8.64
N ALA A 89 6.22 2.33 -8.23
CA ALA A 89 6.33 1.12 -7.41
C ALA A 89 5.62 1.28 -6.06
N ALA A 90 5.45 2.52 -5.60
CA ALA A 90 4.68 2.76 -4.37
C ALA A 90 3.23 2.31 -4.54
N ASP A 91 2.65 2.55 -5.71
CA ASP A 91 1.29 2.11 -6.00
C ASP A 91 1.20 0.59 -5.98
N VAL A 92 2.17 -0.07 -6.59
CA VAL A 92 2.17 -1.52 -6.64
C VAL A 92 2.25 -2.10 -5.22
N LYS A 93 3.11 -1.52 -4.40
CA LYS A 93 3.27 -1.97 -3.02
C LYS A 93 2.00 -1.79 -2.22
N VAL A 94 1.41 -0.61 -2.28
CA VAL A 94 0.17 -0.33 -1.55
C VAL A 94 -0.96 -1.21 -2.09
N GLY A 95 -1.05 -1.35 -3.42
CA GLY A 95 -2.08 -2.20 -4.02
C GLY A 95 -1.97 -3.65 -3.57
N ALA A 96 -0.73 -4.17 -3.47
CA ALA A 96 -0.52 -5.53 -3.02
C ALA A 96 -0.97 -5.70 -1.57
N ILE A 97 -0.69 -4.72 -0.72
CA ILE A 97 -1.09 -4.80 0.69
C ILE A 97 -2.61 -4.73 0.82
N ILE A 98 -3.26 -3.89 0.03
CA ILE A 98 -4.72 -3.81 0.04
C ILE A 98 -5.32 -5.15 -0.40
N THR A 99 -4.76 -5.75 -1.43
CA THR A 99 -5.22 -7.05 -1.90
C THR A 99 -5.04 -8.12 -0.83
N TRP A 100 -3.92 -8.08 -0.13
CA TRP A 100 -3.70 -8.98 0.99
C TRP A 100 -4.77 -8.78 2.05
N ALA A 101 -5.05 -7.52 2.41
CA ALA A 101 -6.09 -7.24 3.40
C ALA A 101 -7.44 -7.80 2.97
N GLN A 102 -7.77 -7.68 1.69
CA GLN A 102 -9.01 -8.24 1.17
C GLN A 102 -9.05 -9.76 1.31
N SER A 103 -7.92 -10.41 1.07
CA SER A 103 -7.87 -11.86 1.09
C SER A 103 -8.08 -12.46 2.47
N LEU A 104 -7.90 -11.66 3.51
CA LEU A 104 -8.12 -12.14 4.88
C LEU A 104 -9.59 -12.28 5.24
N ASP A 105 -10.46 -11.66 4.44
CA ASP A 105 -11.90 -11.75 4.63
C ASP A 105 -12.33 -11.25 6.02
N LEU A 106 -11.69 -10.18 6.46
CA LEU A 106 -12.00 -9.56 7.75
C LEU A 106 -12.80 -8.27 7.60
N GLY A 107 -13.20 -7.94 6.39
CA GLY A 107 -13.99 -6.75 6.14
C GLY A 107 -13.21 -5.46 6.20
N LEU A 108 -11.87 -5.52 6.12
CA LEU A 108 -11.05 -4.32 6.28
C LEU A 108 -11.27 -3.31 5.15
N VAL A 109 -11.45 -3.80 3.92
CA VAL A 109 -11.51 -2.95 2.75
C VAL A 109 -12.95 -2.73 2.28
N GLU A 110 -13.92 -3.40 2.88
CA GLU A 110 -15.31 -3.35 2.42
C GLU A 110 -15.89 -1.95 2.42
N ALA A 111 -15.53 -1.14 3.39
CA ALA A 111 -16.04 0.22 3.49
C ALA A 111 -15.30 1.17 2.56
N HIS A 112 -14.34 0.66 1.79
CA HIS A 112 -13.47 1.49 0.97
C HIS A 112 -13.40 0.97 -0.47
N PRO A 113 -14.53 1.05 -1.20
CA PRO A 113 -14.54 0.53 -2.58
C PRO A 113 -13.55 1.23 -3.49
N LEU A 114 -13.22 2.48 -3.21
CA LEU A 114 -12.23 3.19 -3.99
C LEU A 114 -10.85 2.53 -3.88
N LEU A 115 -10.50 2.05 -2.69
CA LEU A 115 -9.23 1.37 -2.49
C LEU A 115 -9.21 0.01 -3.18
N ALA A 116 -10.32 -0.70 -3.12
CA ALA A 116 -10.41 -2.00 -3.79
C ALA A 116 -10.24 -1.84 -5.30
N GLU A 117 -10.89 -0.84 -5.86
CA GLU A 117 -10.79 -0.57 -7.28
C GLU A 117 -9.39 -0.12 -7.68
N TYR A 118 -8.80 0.74 -6.85
CA TYR A 118 -7.43 1.20 -7.07
C TYR A 118 -6.44 0.03 -7.08
N ALA A 119 -6.54 -0.86 -6.10
CA ALA A 119 -5.63 -2.00 -6.02
C ALA A 119 -5.79 -2.90 -7.24
N ARG A 120 -7.04 -3.15 -7.65
CA ARG A 120 -7.30 -3.97 -8.82
C ARG A 120 -6.70 -3.34 -10.08
N ARG A 121 -6.90 -2.05 -10.24
CA ARG A 121 -6.40 -1.34 -11.41
C ARG A 121 -4.87 -1.35 -11.48
N VAL A 122 -4.23 -1.12 -10.34
CA VAL A 122 -2.77 -1.07 -10.27
C VAL A 122 -2.17 -2.44 -10.58
N LEU A 123 -2.71 -3.49 -9.96
CA LEU A 123 -2.13 -4.82 -10.14
C LEU A 123 -2.44 -5.41 -11.50
N ASP A 124 -3.59 -5.08 -12.08
CA ASP A 124 -3.91 -5.55 -13.42
C ASP A 124 -2.93 -5.02 -14.44
N ARG A 125 -2.52 -3.77 -14.29
CA ARG A 125 -1.61 -3.18 -15.25
C ARG A 125 -0.22 -3.77 -15.18
N ASP A 126 0.09 -4.36 -14.04
CA ASP A 126 1.43 -4.85 -13.81
C ASP A 126 1.63 -6.29 -14.28
N VAL A 127 0.62 -6.88 -14.82
CA VAL A 127 0.66 -8.27 -15.27
C VAL A 127 1.03 -8.41 -16.74
#